data_4cd0f937fb22a135b281201168db7e98
#
_entry.id   4cd0f937fb22a135b281201168db7e98
#
_cell.length_a   1.000
_cell.length_b   1.000
_cell.length_c   1.000
_cell.angle_alpha   90.00
_cell.angle_beta   90.00
_cell.angle_gamma   90.00
#
_symmetry.space_group_name_H-M   'P 1'
#
loop_
_entity.id
_entity.type
_entity.pdbx_description
1 polymer ?
#
loop_
_entity_poly.entity_id
_entity_poly.type
_entity_poly.pdbx_seq_one_letter_code
_entity_poly.pdbx_strand_id
1 'polypeptide(L)'
;MSLARWHASLVLPVLALAGDTLCIALALFGDLTRRYRMPYLFWWILWLAQIPLGLQAAVGVGLLARGAHPRTGYHIMYGGLIVLTLAALYGLRPGGGLRRAFIKDDGGYRESRWMLLLCLFLAGLVARAYMTGVLGR
;
A
#
# COMPACT_ATOMS: atom_id res chain seq x y z
N MET A 1 -1.78 -7.20 25.69
CA MET A 1 -1.92 -7.92 24.40
C MET A 1 -0.52 -8.09 23.81
N SER A 2 -0.11 -9.32 23.40
CA SER A 2 1.24 -9.51 22.86
C SER A 2 1.37 -8.88 21.45
N LEU A 3 2.57 -8.43 21.08
CA LEU A 3 2.88 -7.88 19.74
C LEU A 3 2.42 -8.84 18.61
N ALA A 4 2.60 -10.16 18.82
CA ALA A 4 2.18 -11.17 17.85
C ALA A 4 0.65 -11.18 17.65
N ARG A 5 -0.14 -11.07 18.72
CA ARG A 5 -1.61 -10.98 18.62
C ARG A 5 -2.03 -9.68 17.92
N TRP A 6 -1.34 -8.59 18.19
CA TRP A 6 -1.63 -7.30 17.55
C TRP A 6 -1.35 -7.36 16.05
N HIS A 7 -0.21 -7.94 15.67
CA HIS A 7 0.16 -8.15 14.26
C HIS A 7 -0.82 -9.09 13.53
N ALA A 8 -1.34 -10.11 14.20
CA ALA A 8 -2.32 -11.05 13.64
C ALA A 8 -3.77 -10.49 13.65
N SER A 9 -4.00 -9.31 14.23
CA SER A 9 -5.33 -8.72 14.28
C SER A 9 -5.77 -8.20 12.91
N LEU A 10 -7.09 -8.22 12.66
CA LEU A 10 -7.70 -7.68 11.43
C LEU A 10 -7.74 -6.14 11.39
N VAL A 11 -7.50 -5.46 12.51
CA VAL A 11 -7.75 -4.01 12.63
C VAL A 11 -6.93 -3.21 11.61
N LEU A 12 -5.60 -3.39 11.59
CA LEU A 12 -4.73 -2.63 10.69
C LEU A 12 -4.96 -2.98 9.21
N PRO A 13 -5.02 -4.28 8.80
CA PRO A 13 -5.36 -4.64 7.43
C PRO A 13 -6.70 -4.10 6.96
N VAL A 14 -7.74 -4.14 7.80
CA VAL A 14 -9.07 -3.62 7.44
C VAL A 14 -9.07 -2.10 7.28
N LEU A 15 -8.42 -1.37 8.19
CA LEU A 15 -8.27 0.08 8.06
C LEU A 15 -7.51 0.47 6.79
N ALA A 16 -6.43 -0.25 6.49
CA ALA A 16 -5.66 -0.04 5.27
C ALA A 16 -6.50 -0.31 4.01
N LEU A 17 -7.20 -1.45 3.95
CA LEU A 17 -8.06 -1.80 2.83
C LEU A 17 -9.22 -0.82 2.65
N ALA A 18 -9.82 -0.32 3.73
CA ALA A 18 -10.88 0.68 3.65
C ALA A 18 -10.36 1.99 3.04
N GLY A 19 -9.20 2.49 3.51
CA GLY A 19 -8.57 3.68 2.96
C GLY A 19 -8.13 3.49 1.51
N ASP A 20 -7.57 2.31 1.18
CA ASP A 20 -7.13 1.97 -0.17
C ASP A 20 -8.30 1.84 -1.15
N THR A 21 -9.44 1.28 -0.70
CA THR A 21 -10.69 1.25 -1.46
C THR A 21 -11.17 2.65 -1.82
N LEU A 22 -11.08 3.60 -0.88
CA LEU A 22 -11.40 5.00 -1.17
C LEU A 22 -10.45 5.60 -2.20
N CYS A 23 -9.15 5.32 -2.09
CA CYS A 23 -8.15 5.76 -3.07
C CYS A 23 -8.42 5.16 -4.47
N ILE A 24 -8.79 3.88 -4.54
CA ILE A 24 -9.21 3.20 -5.78
C ILE A 24 -10.41 3.90 -6.40
N ALA A 25 -11.44 4.19 -5.61
CA ALA A 25 -12.65 4.87 -6.09
C ALA A 25 -12.34 6.28 -6.63
N LEU A 26 -11.51 7.05 -5.93
CA LEU A 26 -11.09 8.39 -6.35
C LEU A 26 -10.25 8.34 -7.63
N ALA A 27 -9.33 7.38 -7.73
CA ALA A 27 -8.47 7.21 -8.89
C ALA A 27 -9.28 6.75 -10.12
N LEU A 28 -10.23 5.82 -9.94
CA LEU A 28 -11.15 5.38 -10.97
C LEU A 28 -12.03 6.55 -11.46
N PHE A 29 -12.60 7.33 -10.55
CA PHE A 29 -13.38 8.53 -10.90
C PHE A 29 -12.52 9.52 -11.69
N GLY A 30 -11.27 9.74 -11.25
CA GLY A 30 -10.32 10.58 -11.98
C GLY A 30 -10.01 10.07 -13.39
N ASP A 31 -9.84 8.75 -13.57
CA ASP A 31 -9.58 8.16 -14.89
C ASP A 31 -10.81 8.24 -15.83
N LEU A 32 -12.00 7.95 -15.32
CA LEU A 32 -13.26 8.04 -16.06
C LEU A 32 -13.59 9.47 -16.48
N THR A 33 -13.33 10.46 -15.62
CA THR A 33 -13.56 11.88 -15.91
C THR A 33 -12.40 12.54 -16.67
N ARG A 34 -11.40 11.76 -17.11
CA ARG A 34 -10.20 12.22 -17.82
C ARG A 34 -9.41 13.29 -17.06
N ARG A 35 -9.47 13.26 -15.74
CA ARG A 35 -8.61 14.07 -14.87
C ARG A 35 -7.25 13.41 -14.77
N TYR A 36 -6.30 13.89 -15.54
CA TYR A 36 -4.97 13.28 -15.64
C TYR A 36 -4.13 13.43 -14.36
N ARG A 37 -4.41 14.43 -13.54
CA ARG A 37 -3.71 14.67 -12.27
C ARG A 37 -4.63 14.42 -11.08
N MET A 38 -4.09 13.78 -10.05
CA MET A 38 -4.81 13.56 -8.80
C MET A 38 -4.78 14.83 -7.94
N PRO A 39 -5.92 15.19 -7.29
CA PRO A 39 -5.98 16.33 -6.39
C PRO A 39 -5.13 16.10 -5.13
N TYR A 40 -4.70 17.17 -4.47
CA TYR A 40 -3.94 17.07 -3.20
C TYR A 40 -4.67 16.25 -2.14
N LEU A 41 -6.00 16.32 -2.09
CA LEU A 41 -6.82 15.52 -1.16
C LEU A 41 -6.59 14.03 -1.34
N PHE A 42 -6.46 13.54 -2.58
CA PHE A 42 -6.16 12.13 -2.84
C PHE A 42 -4.85 11.71 -2.15
N TRP A 43 -3.81 12.54 -2.23
CA TRP A 43 -2.51 12.24 -1.64
C TRP A 43 -2.57 12.21 -0.11
N TRP A 44 -3.33 13.10 0.53
CA TRP A 44 -3.56 13.05 1.96
C TRP A 44 -4.31 11.80 2.39
N ILE A 45 -5.38 11.43 1.69
CA ILE A 45 -6.13 10.18 1.96
C ILE A 45 -5.21 8.97 1.80
N LEU A 46 -4.44 8.93 0.70
CA LEU A 46 -3.48 7.86 0.45
C LEU A 46 -2.49 7.72 1.61
N TRP A 47 -1.90 8.84 2.07
CA TRP A 47 -0.95 8.80 3.19
C TRP A 47 -1.57 8.29 4.48
N LEU A 48 -2.75 8.75 4.84
CA LEU A 48 -3.46 8.28 6.02
C LEU A 48 -3.78 6.79 5.92
N ALA A 49 -4.18 6.32 4.75
CA ALA A 49 -4.44 4.90 4.48
C ALA A 49 -3.18 4.02 4.60
N GLN A 50 -1.98 4.58 4.33
CA GLN A 50 -0.71 3.84 4.40
C GLN A 50 -0.14 3.71 5.82
N ILE A 51 -0.55 4.55 6.78
CA ILE A 51 -0.06 4.49 8.18
C ILE A 51 -0.27 3.10 8.79
N PRO A 52 -1.47 2.48 8.71
CA PRO A 52 -1.68 1.13 9.25
C PRO A 52 -0.73 0.09 8.65
N LEU A 53 -0.43 0.16 7.35
CA LEU A 53 0.50 -0.76 6.68
C LEU A 53 1.94 -0.54 7.13
N GLY A 54 2.36 0.72 7.27
CA GLY A 54 3.69 1.04 7.83
C GLY A 54 3.86 0.50 9.24
N LEU A 55 2.86 0.68 10.10
CA LEU A 55 2.87 0.12 11.46
C LEU A 55 2.90 -1.41 11.43
N GLN A 56 2.09 -2.03 10.56
CA GLN A 56 2.05 -3.47 10.41
C GLN A 56 3.42 -4.03 9.96
N ALA A 57 4.07 -3.38 8.99
CA ALA A 57 5.40 -3.74 8.52
C ALA A 57 6.46 -3.59 9.62
N ALA A 58 6.46 -2.49 10.36
CA ALA A 58 7.39 -2.24 11.47
C ALA A 58 7.26 -3.31 12.57
N VAL A 59 6.03 -3.65 12.95
CA VAL A 59 5.78 -4.73 13.92
C VAL A 59 6.23 -6.07 13.38
N GLY A 60 5.97 -6.37 12.10
CA GLY A 60 6.43 -7.61 11.45
C GLY A 60 7.95 -7.75 11.46
N VAL A 61 8.68 -6.70 11.11
CA VAL A 61 10.15 -6.66 11.18
C VAL A 61 10.63 -6.84 12.63
N GLY A 62 10.00 -6.18 13.59
CA GLY A 62 10.32 -6.32 15.01
C GLY A 62 10.10 -7.75 15.55
N LEU A 63 9.09 -8.46 15.06
CA LEU A 63 8.84 -9.87 15.38
C LEU A 63 9.90 -10.78 14.76
N LEU A 64 10.26 -10.58 13.49
CA LEU A 64 11.34 -11.32 12.82
C LEU A 64 12.68 -11.14 13.55
N ALA A 65 13.02 -9.91 13.95
CA ALA A 65 14.25 -9.62 14.70
C ALA A 65 14.29 -10.30 16.07
N ARG A 66 13.13 -10.67 16.63
CA ARG A 66 13.02 -11.44 17.89
C ARG A 66 12.94 -12.96 17.68
N GLY A 67 13.21 -13.44 16.46
CA GLY A 67 13.21 -14.86 16.13
C GLY A 67 11.81 -15.45 15.87
N ALA A 68 10.77 -14.62 15.72
CA ALA A 68 9.47 -15.12 15.32
C ALA A 68 9.49 -15.52 13.83
N HIS A 69 8.93 -16.67 13.51
CA HIS A 69 8.83 -17.16 12.14
C HIS A 69 7.37 -17.16 11.68
N PRO A 70 7.06 -16.61 10.50
CA PRO A 70 5.72 -16.73 9.93
C PRO A 70 5.43 -18.15 9.50
N ARG A 71 4.16 -18.51 9.39
CA ARG A 71 3.72 -19.86 8.97
C ARG A 71 4.22 -20.24 7.58
N THR A 72 4.41 -19.26 6.70
CA THR A 72 4.92 -19.47 5.34
C THR A 72 5.89 -18.36 4.94
N GLY A 73 6.91 -18.70 4.12
CA GLY A 73 7.84 -17.71 3.56
C GLY A 73 7.14 -16.66 2.65
N TYR A 74 6.00 -17.03 2.07
CA TYR A 74 5.18 -16.13 1.25
C TYR A 74 4.69 -14.89 2.02
N HIS A 75 4.46 -15.01 3.34
CA HIS A 75 4.10 -13.86 4.18
C HIS A 75 5.17 -12.78 4.16
N ILE A 76 6.46 -13.17 4.28
CA ILE A 76 7.59 -12.23 4.21
C ILE A 76 7.68 -11.61 2.80
N MET A 77 7.50 -12.42 1.76
CA MET A 77 7.53 -11.96 0.38
C MET A 77 6.44 -10.89 0.13
N TYR A 78 5.19 -11.16 0.50
CA TYR A 78 4.10 -10.19 0.34
C TYR A 78 4.31 -8.95 1.19
N GLY A 79 4.80 -9.09 2.43
CA GLY A 79 5.17 -7.96 3.27
C GLY A 79 6.24 -7.07 2.62
N GLY A 80 7.27 -7.67 2.04
CA GLY A 80 8.32 -6.96 1.30
C GLY A 80 7.78 -6.22 0.07
N LEU A 81 6.89 -6.88 -0.71
CA LEU A 81 6.22 -6.25 -1.86
C LEU A 81 5.33 -5.08 -1.45
N ILE A 82 4.63 -5.17 -0.30
CA ILE A 82 3.88 -4.03 0.26
C ILE A 82 4.82 -2.86 0.53
N VAL A 83 5.94 -3.09 1.23
CA VAL A 83 6.91 -2.03 1.53
C VAL A 83 7.47 -1.38 0.26
N LEU A 84 7.80 -2.18 -0.75
CA LEU A 84 8.26 -1.67 -2.05
C LEU A 84 7.18 -0.84 -2.76
N THR A 85 5.92 -1.28 -2.70
CA THR A 85 4.80 -0.54 -3.29
C THR A 85 4.56 0.78 -2.56
N LEU A 86 4.67 0.80 -1.21
CA LEU A 86 4.61 2.04 -0.43
C LEU A 86 5.73 3.01 -0.80
N ALA A 87 6.96 2.50 -0.98
CA ALA A 87 8.09 3.30 -1.41
C ALA A 87 7.90 3.87 -2.83
N ALA A 88 7.32 3.07 -3.74
CA ALA A 88 6.98 3.51 -5.09
C ALA A 88 5.91 4.62 -5.07
N LEU A 89 4.83 4.44 -4.33
CA LEU A 89 3.78 5.45 -4.13
C LEU A 89 4.37 6.74 -3.55
N TYR A 90 5.25 6.62 -2.55
CA TYR A 90 5.97 7.77 -1.99
C TYR A 90 6.83 8.48 -3.02
N GLY A 91 7.56 7.74 -3.83
CA GLY A 91 8.42 8.29 -4.86
C GLY A 91 7.67 8.95 -6.02
N LEU A 92 6.45 8.49 -6.31
CA LEU A 92 5.60 9.01 -7.40
C LEU A 92 4.73 10.20 -6.99
N ARG A 93 4.71 10.58 -5.71
CA ARG A 93 3.96 11.76 -5.25
C ARG A 93 4.41 13.04 -5.97
N PRO A 94 3.60 14.11 -5.98
CA PRO A 94 4.04 15.42 -6.47
C PRO A 94 5.35 15.85 -5.81
N GLY A 95 6.37 16.17 -6.62
CA GLY A 95 7.72 16.47 -6.14
C GLY A 95 8.56 15.27 -5.69
N GLY A 96 8.07 14.05 -5.82
CA GLY A 96 8.79 12.83 -5.45
C GLY A 96 9.95 12.49 -6.39
N GLY A 97 10.93 11.72 -5.88
CA GLY A 97 12.14 11.36 -6.63
C GLY A 97 11.88 10.50 -7.86
N LEU A 98 11.04 9.45 -7.72
CA LEU A 98 10.69 8.59 -8.86
C LEU A 98 9.92 9.37 -9.93
N ARG A 99 9.01 10.26 -9.52
CA ARG A 99 8.29 11.10 -10.46
C ARG A 99 9.25 11.95 -11.28
N ARG A 100 10.22 12.61 -10.64
CA ARG A 100 11.23 13.43 -11.34
C ARG A 100 12.15 12.62 -12.24
N ALA A 101 12.49 11.39 -11.85
CA ALA A 101 13.39 10.54 -12.61
C ALA A 101 12.74 9.94 -13.86
N PHE A 102 11.48 9.50 -13.76
CA PHE A 102 10.81 8.71 -14.81
C PHE A 102 9.80 9.51 -15.64
N ILE A 103 9.23 10.57 -15.09
CA ILE A 103 8.18 11.35 -15.76
C ILE A 103 8.78 12.68 -16.21
N LYS A 104 9.40 12.66 -17.39
CA LYS A 104 10.04 13.84 -17.99
C LYS A 104 9.07 14.77 -18.70
N ASP A 105 7.94 14.23 -19.18
CA ASP A 105 6.92 14.98 -19.89
C ASP A 105 5.55 14.62 -19.34
N ASP A 106 4.82 15.65 -18.88
CA ASP A 106 3.49 15.49 -18.29
C ASP A 106 2.39 15.14 -19.34
N GLY A 107 2.69 15.28 -20.64
CA GLY A 107 1.69 15.17 -21.69
C GLY A 107 1.09 13.78 -21.90
N GLY A 108 1.82 12.72 -21.55
CA GLY A 108 1.36 11.33 -21.65
C GLY A 108 1.09 10.64 -20.30
N TYR A 109 1.42 11.28 -19.18
CA TYR A 109 1.30 10.66 -17.86
C TYR A 109 -0.11 10.79 -17.27
N ARG A 110 -0.84 9.69 -17.29
CA ARG A 110 -2.17 9.58 -16.66
C ARG A 110 -2.03 9.12 -15.22
N GLU A 111 -1.81 10.07 -14.31
CA GLU A 111 -1.59 9.83 -12.89
C GLU A 111 -2.74 9.03 -12.26
N SER A 112 -4.00 9.36 -12.59
CA SER A 112 -5.19 8.63 -12.10
C SER A 112 -5.12 7.14 -12.42
N ARG A 113 -4.71 6.77 -13.64
CA ARG A 113 -4.59 5.37 -14.06
C ARG A 113 -3.48 4.64 -13.32
N TRP A 114 -2.31 5.26 -13.17
CA TRP A 114 -1.21 4.66 -12.43
C TRP A 114 -1.52 4.50 -10.96
N MET A 115 -2.17 5.50 -10.34
CA MET A 115 -2.60 5.39 -8.95
C MET A 115 -3.68 4.32 -8.77
N LEU A 116 -4.63 4.20 -9.72
CA LEU A 116 -5.62 3.12 -9.72
C LEU A 116 -4.96 1.74 -9.72
N LEU A 117 -4.00 1.51 -10.64
CA LEU A 117 -3.30 0.23 -10.74
C LEU A 117 -2.47 -0.09 -9.49
N LEU A 118 -1.75 0.89 -8.95
CA LEU A 118 -0.93 0.70 -7.76
C LEU A 118 -1.78 0.44 -6.51
N CYS A 119 -2.90 1.15 -6.33
CA CYS A 119 -3.81 0.90 -5.21
C CYS A 119 -4.49 -0.48 -5.34
N LEU A 120 -4.94 -0.88 -6.53
CA LEU A 120 -5.47 -2.23 -6.77
C LEU A 120 -4.43 -3.31 -6.46
N PHE A 121 -3.21 -3.11 -6.91
CA PHE A 121 -2.10 -4.03 -6.63
C PHE A 121 -1.82 -4.11 -5.12
N LEU A 122 -1.76 -2.97 -4.44
CA LEU A 122 -1.55 -2.90 -2.99
C LEU A 122 -2.66 -3.62 -2.22
N ALA A 123 -3.93 -3.39 -2.57
CA ALA A 123 -5.07 -4.09 -1.95
C ALA A 123 -4.95 -5.62 -2.11
N GLY A 124 -4.57 -6.10 -3.28
CA GLY A 124 -4.31 -7.52 -3.53
C GLY A 124 -3.17 -8.07 -2.67
N LEU A 125 -2.08 -7.32 -2.54
CA LEU A 125 -0.94 -7.71 -1.68
C LEU A 125 -1.34 -7.78 -0.20
N VAL A 126 -2.11 -6.80 0.31
CA VAL A 126 -2.59 -6.78 1.70
C VAL A 126 -3.46 -7.98 1.99
N ALA A 127 -4.41 -8.30 1.09
CA ALA A 127 -5.27 -9.47 1.22
C ALA A 127 -4.45 -10.77 1.24
N ARG A 128 -3.48 -10.92 0.34
CA ARG A 128 -2.60 -12.12 0.28
C ARG A 128 -1.68 -12.21 1.49
N ALA A 129 -1.09 -11.09 1.94
CA ALA A 129 -0.26 -11.07 3.13
C ALA A 129 -1.04 -11.51 4.38
N TYR A 130 -2.29 -11.06 4.50
CA TYR A 130 -3.17 -11.49 5.59
C TYR A 130 -3.47 -12.99 5.50
N MET A 131 -3.88 -13.50 4.33
CA MET A 131 -4.19 -14.92 4.13
C MET A 131 -2.99 -15.82 4.45
N THR A 132 -1.78 -15.47 4.00
CA THR A 132 -0.56 -16.26 4.25
C THR A 132 -0.07 -16.15 5.70
N GLY A 133 -0.32 -15.01 6.37
CA GLY A 133 0.09 -14.80 7.76
C GLY A 133 -0.83 -15.49 8.77
N VAL A 134 -2.13 -15.40 8.58
CA VAL A 134 -3.14 -15.89 9.54
C VAL A 134 -3.65 -17.28 9.15
N LEU A 135 -4.01 -17.49 7.90
CA LEU A 135 -4.60 -18.74 7.43
C LEU A 135 -3.56 -19.77 6.98
N GLY A 136 -2.32 -19.34 6.70
CA GLY A 136 -1.26 -20.23 6.22
C GLY A 136 -1.46 -20.76 4.79
N ARG A 137 -2.26 -20.04 3.96
CA ARG A 137 -2.63 -20.45 2.59
C ARG A 137 -2.04 -19.51 1.55
#